data_ac2f407e0e2caa934ea5bcc4d5b35b22
#
_entry.id   ac2f407e0e2caa934ea5bcc4d5b35b22
#
_cell.length_a   1.000
_cell.length_b   1.000
_cell.length_c   1.000
_cell.angle_alpha   90.00
_cell.angle_beta   90.00
_cell.angle_gamma   90.00
#
_symmetry.space_group_name_H-M   'P 1'
#
loop_
_entity.id
_entity.type
_entity.pdbx_description
1 polymer ?
#
loop_
_entity_poly.entity_id
_entity_poly.type
_entity_poly.pdbx_seq_one_letter_code
_entity_poly.pdbx_strand_id
1 'polypeptide(L)'
;MTKEFFFSLTLCAISLTANAHKKATTTQVPLTLWYNQEAHAFEESLPIGNGKLGALVYGGADNDSIYLNDITLWTGQPVNPQEGGDAYKWIPKIREALFKEDYKTADSLQHFVQGHNSEFYQPLGLIQIKDFNQGEISNYHRQLSLDSSLVSISFVRNKVTFKKEYFASHPDKMIAIRLSASKKGTINSDISLTSLIPHQVKASQKQHNMSGHVLGDEGNSIHYCSIL
;
A
#
# COMPACT_ATOMS: atom_id res chain seq x y z
N MET A 1 -61.29 5.91 73.82
CA MET A 1 -60.86 7.13 73.05
C MET A 1 -59.54 6.80 72.32
N THR A 2 -59.60 6.27 71.10
CA THR A 2 -58.51 5.96 70.30
C THR A 2 -58.64 6.73 68.98
N LYS A 3 -57.75 7.66 68.72
CA LYS A 3 -57.67 8.46 67.50
C LYS A 3 -56.89 7.68 66.49
N GLU A 4 -57.50 7.35 65.39
CA GLU A 4 -56.86 6.78 64.20
C GLU A 4 -56.29 7.92 63.36
N PHE A 5 -54.98 7.85 63.06
CA PHE A 5 -54.26 8.77 62.17
C PHE A 5 -54.25 8.11 60.78
N PHE A 6 -54.99 8.69 59.84
CA PHE A 6 -54.88 8.36 58.41
C PHE A 6 -53.68 9.07 57.80
N PHE A 7 -52.69 8.31 57.37
CA PHE A 7 -51.57 8.84 56.61
C PHE A 7 -51.89 8.67 55.10
N SER A 8 -52.20 9.81 54.45
CA SER A 8 -52.42 9.83 52.99
C SER A 8 -51.07 9.87 52.26
N LEU A 9 -50.73 8.79 51.57
CA LEU A 9 -49.53 8.67 50.75
C LEU A 9 -49.87 9.17 49.34
N THR A 10 -49.50 10.42 49.02
CA THR A 10 -49.59 10.98 47.67
C THR A 10 -48.45 10.49 46.82
N LEU A 11 -48.74 9.53 45.90
CA LEU A 11 -47.75 8.96 44.94
C LEU A 11 -47.59 9.96 43.79
N CYS A 12 -46.47 10.69 43.77
CA CYS A 12 -46.13 11.59 42.70
C CYS A 12 -45.51 10.78 41.56
N ALA A 13 -46.26 10.50 40.49
CA ALA A 13 -45.73 9.84 39.28
C ALA A 13 -44.94 10.84 38.46
N ILE A 14 -43.61 10.74 38.52
CA ILE A 14 -42.71 11.48 37.62
C ILE A 14 -42.67 10.71 36.30
N SER A 15 -43.36 11.20 35.28
CA SER A 15 -43.22 10.72 33.92
C SER A 15 -41.89 11.17 33.31
N LEU A 16 -40.90 10.30 33.31
CA LEU A 16 -39.68 10.48 32.51
C LEU A 16 -40.03 10.35 31.03
N THR A 17 -40.19 11.44 30.33
CA THR A 17 -40.17 11.46 28.85
C THR A 17 -38.75 11.21 28.39
N ALA A 18 -38.41 9.96 28.05
CA ALA A 18 -37.19 9.63 27.36
C ALA A 18 -37.22 10.25 25.96
N ASN A 19 -36.58 11.40 25.77
CA ASN A 19 -36.25 11.91 24.45
C ASN A 19 -35.25 10.98 23.80
N ALA A 20 -35.74 10.01 23.03
CA ALA A 20 -34.91 9.23 22.12
C ALA A 20 -34.32 10.21 21.08
N HIS A 21 -33.12 10.67 21.31
CA HIS A 21 -32.34 11.34 20.29
C HIS A 21 -32.21 10.33 19.14
N LYS A 22 -32.97 10.51 18.07
CA LYS A 22 -32.71 9.88 16.78
C LYS A 22 -31.31 10.33 16.37
N LYS A 23 -30.33 9.44 16.56
CA LYS A 23 -28.99 9.61 16.01
C LYS A 23 -29.18 9.78 14.51
N ALA A 24 -28.98 11.00 14.01
CA ALA A 24 -28.99 11.25 12.59
C ALA A 24 -27.96 10.30 11.98
N THR A 25 -28.43 9.32 11.22
CA THR A 25 -27.58 8.44 10.43
C THR A 25 -27.04 9.34 9.32
N THR A 26 -25.90 9.98 9.55
CA THR A 26 -25.17 10.65 8.49
C THR A 26 -24.82 9.55 7.51
N THR A 27 -25.44 9.55 6.35
CA THR A 27 -25.09 8.64 5.24
C THR A 27 -23.70 9.08 4.81
N GLN A 28 -22.68 8.43 5.36
CA GLN A 28 -21.31 8.70 5.02
C GLN A 28 -21.11 8.26 3.57
N VAL A 29 -20.78 9.19 2.70
CA VAL A 29 -20.46 8.89 1.31
C VAL A 29 -19.21 8.00 1.32
N PRO A 30 -19.26 6.80 0.72
CA PRO A 30 -18.10 5.92 0.70
C PRO A 30 -16.89 6.61 0.06
N LEU A 31 -15.75 6.61 0.74
CA LEU A 31 -14.50 7.13 0.19
C LEU A 31 -13.92 6.09 -0.77
N THR A 32 -14.21 6.24 -2.05
CA THR A 32 -13.86 5.25 -3.07
C THR A 32 -13.34 5.94 -4.33
N LEU A 33 -12.20 5.48 -4.83
CA LEU A 33 -11.73 5.74 -6.19
C LEU A 33 -12.24 4.60 -7.07
N TRP A 34 -12.88 4.91 -8.20
CA TRP A 34 -13.41 3.87 -9.06
C TRP A 34 -13.27 4.21 -10.55
N TYR A 35 -13.19 3.18 -11.38
CA TYR A 35 -13.00 3.26 -12.81
C TYR A 35 -13.75 2.11 -13.50
N ASN A 36 -14.19 2.35 -14.73
CA ASN A 36 -14.87 1.37 -15.57
C ASN A 36 -13.99 0.77 -16.67
N GLN A 37 -12.69 1.01 -16.60
CA GLN A 37 -11.67 0.49 -17.51
C GLN A 37 -10.42 0.06 -16.75
N GLU A 38 -9.62 -0.81 -17.35
CA GLU A 38 -8.32 -1.23 -16.85
C GLU A 38 -7.32 -0.05 -16.81
N ALA A 39 -6.28 -0.16 -16.00
CA ALA A 39 -5.16 0.77 -16.06
C ALA A 39 -4.24 0.42 -17.24
N HIS A 40 -3.82 1.41 -18.00
CA HIS A 40 -2.86 1.28 -19.09
C HIS A 40 -1.51 1.92 -18.77
N ALA A 41 -1.46 2.77 -17.74
CA ALA A 41 -0.27 3.46 -17.28
C ALA A 41 -0.07 3.30 -15.77
N PHE A 42 1.16 3.52 -15.32
CA PHE A 42 1.54 3.42 -13.90
C PHE A 42 0.69 4.34 -13.02
N GLU A 43 0.41 5.55 -13.47
CA GLU A 43 -0.35 6.59 -12.75
C GLU A 43 -1.83 6.25 -12.61
N GLU A 44 -2.34 5.35 -13.43
CA GLU A 44 -3.73 4.90 -13.38
C GLU A 44 -3.94 3.73 -12.41
N SER A 45 -2.86 3.12 -11.92
CA SER A 45 -2.92 1.97 -11.02
C SER A 45 -3.48 2.33 -9.65
N LEU A 46 -4.04 1.35 -8.93
CA LEU A 46 -4.59 1.52 -7.60
C LEU A 46 -3.57 1.07 -6.55
N PRO A 47 -3.16 1.97 -5.62
CA PRO A 47 -2.16 1.65 -4.62
C PRO A 47 -2.74 0.91 -3.41
N ILE A 48 -1.99 -0.07 -2.89
CA ILE A 48 -2.19 -0.67 -1.57
C ILE A 48 -0.86 -0.70 -0.82
N GLY A 49 -0.91 -0.69 0.51
CA GLY A 49 0.31 -0.76 1.32
C GLY A 49 0.05 -0.95 2.80
N ASN A 50 1.06 -1.43 3.51
CA ASN A 50 1.03 -1.66 4.96
C ASN A 50 2.13 -0.93 5.73
N GLY A 51 2.80 0.04 5.09
CA GLY A 51 3.91 0.79 5.66
C GLY A 51 5.29 0.18 5.39
N LYS A 52 5.38 -1.10 5.03
CA LYS A 52 6.61 -1.77 4.58
C LYS A 52 6.48 -2.26 3.13
N LEU A 53 5.51 -3.11 2.87
CA LEU A 53 5.17 -3.60 1.54
C LEU A 53 4.13 -2.70 0.89
N GLY A 54 4.28 -2.48 -0.39
CA GLY A 54 3.30 -1.80 -1.22
C GLY A 54 3.09 -2.52 -2.53
N ALA A 55 1.95 -2.25 -3.18
CA ALA A 55 1.71 -2.69 -4.53
C ALA A 55 0.88 -1.68 -5.31
N LEU A 56 1.09 -1.66 -6.62
CA LEU A 56 0.29 -0.92 -7.59
C LEU A 56 -0.46 -1.93 -8.45
N VAL A 57 -1.79 -1.94 -8.34
CA VAL A 57 -2.68 -2.89 -9.00
C VAL A 57 -3.27 -2.25 -10.26
N TYR A 58 -3.00 -2.82 -11.42
CA TYR A 58 -3.53 -2.34 -12.70
C TYR A 58 -4.98 -2.77 -12.92
N GLY A 59 -5.31 -3.97 -12.48
CA GLY A 59 -6.67 -4.49 -12.55
C GLY A 59 -7.05 -5.07 -13.90
N GLY A 60 -6.09 -5.52 -14.71
CA GLY A 60 -6.37 -6.16 -15.98
C GLY A 60 -7.25 -7.40 -15.84
N ALA A 61 -8.22 -7.58 -16.72
CA ALA A 61 -9.08 -8.77 -16.69
C ALA A 61 -8.34 -10.00 -17.28
N ASP A 62 -7.69 -9.82 -18.43
CA ASP A 62 -6.92 -10.87 -19.12
C ASP A 62 -5.50 -10.98 -18.58
N ASN A 63 -4.83 -9.85 -18.41
CA ASN A 63 -3.46 -9.78 -17.93
C ASN A 63 -3.39 -8.69 -16.85
N ASP A 64 -3.29 -9.10 -15.60
CA ASP A 64 -3.19 -8.19 -14.49
C ASP A 64 -1.75 -8.06 -14.02
N SER A 65 -1.29 -6.84 -13.92
CA SER A 65 0.05 -6.48 -13.46
C SER A 65 -0.01 -5.87 -12.07
N ILE A 66 0.76 -6.41 -11.15
CA ILE A 66 0.84 -5.93 -9.78
C ILE A 66 2.32 -5.63 -9.48
N TYR A 67 2.69 -4.35 -9.51
CA TYR A 67 4.05 -3.90 -9.20
C TYR A 67 4.25 -3.87 -7.70
N LEU A 68 5.29 -4.54 -7.24
CA LEU A 68 5.60 -4.71 -5.82
C LEU A 68 6.68 -3.75 -5.36
N ASN A 69 6.56 -3.30 -4.12
CA ASN A 69 7.54 -2.46 -3.43
C ASN A 69 7.84 -3.01 -2.03
N ASP A 70 9.11 -2.96 -1.64
CA ASP A 70 9.54 -3.03 -0.23
C ASP A 70 10.34 -1.77 0.08
N ILE A 71 9.94 -1.02 1.10
CA ILE A 71 10.55 0.26 1.48
C ILE A 71 12.04 0.13 1.82
N THR A 72 12.50 -1.06 2.17
CA THR A 72 13.90 -1.33 2.56
C THR A 72 14.77 -1.79 1.40
N LEU A 73 14.21 -1.97 0.20
CA LEU A 73 14.98 -2.44 -0.96
C LEU A 73 15.66 -1.27 -1.68
N TRP A 74 16.92 -1.07 -1.34
CA TRP A 74 17.80 -0.07 -1.91
C TRP A 74 19.08 -0.73 -2.42
N THR A 75 19.90 -0.03 -3.20
CA THR A 75 21.27 -0.49 -3.49
C THR A 75 22.16 -0.28 -2.26
N GLY A 76 23.33 -0.93 -2.23
CA GLY A 76 24.36 -0.73 -1.22
C GLY A 76 24.03 -1.23 0.18
N GLN A 77 24.32 -0.42 1.17
CA GLN A 77 24.15 -0.75 2.60
C GLN A 77 23.66 0.49 3.37
N PRO A 78 23.17 0.31 4.61
CA PRO A 78 22.80 1.43 5.46
C PRO A 78 23.96 2.40 5.65
N VAL A 79 23.71 3.70 5.47
CA VAL A 79 24.69 4.77 5.64
C VAL A 79 25.17 4.80 7.09
N ASN A 80 26.46 5.01 7.30
CA ASN A 80 27.02 5.24 8.62
C ASN A 80 26.54 6.59 9.19
N PRO A 81 25.73 6.64 10.25
CA PRO A 81 25.19 7.90 10.78
C PRO A 81 26.26 8.79 11.42
N GLN A 82 27.46 8.28 11.64
CA GLN A 82 28.59 9.06 12.17
C GLN A 82 29.44 9.71 11.06
N GLU A 83 29.12 9.45 9.82
CA GLU A 83 29.79 10.05 8.68
C GLU A 83 29.53 11.55 8.64
N GLY A 84 30.55 12.35 8.39
CA GLY A 84 30.43 13.81 8.42
C GLY A 84 30.40 14.43 9.82
N GLY A 85 30.89 13.74 10.85
CA GLY A 85 30.90 14.21 12.24
C GLY A 85 31.54 15.62 12.44
N ASP A 86 32.35 16.07 11.48
CA ASP A 86 32.99 17.41 11.48
C ASP A 86 32.22 18.45 10.65
N ALA A 87 31.10 18.11 10.06
CA ALA A 87 30.31 18.98 9.19
C ALA A 87 29.95 20.33 9.87
N TYR A 88 29.65 20.32 11.16
CA TYR A 88 29.29 21.51 11.91
C TYR A 88 30.37 22.61 11.89
N LYS A 89 31.67 22.28 11.72
CA LYS A 89 32.77 23.22 11.66
C LYS A 89 32.74 24.10 10.39
N TRP A 90 32.09 23.63 9.35
CA TRP A 90 32.00 24.29 8.06
C TRP A 90 30.80 25.24 7.96
N ILE A 91 29.75 25.01 8.74
CA ILE A 91 28.52 25.81 8.69
C ILE A 91 28.80 27.33 8.87
N PRO A 92 29.61 27.78 9.85
CA PRO A 92 29.91 29.21 9.98
C PRO A 92 30.60 29.81 8.75
N LYS A 93 31.54 29.08 8.13
CA LYS A 93 32.25 29.53 6.93
C LYS A 93 31.32 29.64 5.72
N ILE A 94 30.41 28.69 5.56
CA ILE A 94 29.41 28.71 4.49
C ILE A 94 28.50 29.93 4.67
N ARG A 95 28.03 30.18 5.90
CA ARG A 95 27.21 31.35 6.20
C ARG A 95 27.94 32.67 5.93
N GLU A 96 29.22 32.76 6.30
CA GLU A 96 30.03 33.94 6.00
C GLU A 96 30.17 34.19 4.49
N ALA A 97 30.41 33.15 3.70
CA ALA A 97 30.44 33.26 2.25
C ALA A 97 29.09 33.71 1.67
N LEU A 98 28.00 33.16 2.15
CA LEU A 98 26.66 33.56 1.73
C LEU A 98 26.33 35.01 2.08
N PHE A 99 26.73 35.50 3.27
CA PHE A 99 26.55 36.91 3.66
C PHE A 99 27.39 37.88 2.82
N LYS A 100 28.48 37.40 2.24
CA LYS A 100 29.30 38.16 1.30
C LYS A 100 28.87 37.99 -0.17
N GLU A 101 27.79 37.28 -0.41
CA GLU A 101 27.31 36.90 -1.77
C GLU A 101 28.30 36.10 -2.59
N ASP A 102 29.29 35.49 -1.92
CA ASP A 102 30.28 34.59 -2.56
C ASP A 102 29.69 33.17 -2.66
N TYR A 103 28.75 33.00 -3.58
CA TYR A 103 28.06 31.75 -3.82
C TYR A 103 28.96 30.64 -4.28
N LYS A 104 30.06 30.97 -5.02
CA LYS A 104 31.01 29.99 -5.49
C LYS A 104 31.78 29.34 -4.34
N THR A 105 32.23 30.14 -3.38
CA THR A 105 32.87 29.61 -2.16
C THR A 105 31.90 28.85 -1.30
N ALA A 106 30.67 29.36 -1.13
CA ALA A 106 29.61 28.68 -0.37
C ALA A 106 29.31 27.30 -0.96
N ASP A 107 29.14 27.19 -2.28
CA ASP A 107 28.90 25.94 -2.99
C ASP A 107 30.06 24.95 -2.81
N SER A 108 31.29 25.39 -2.97
CA SER A 108 32.48 24.55 -2.73
C SER A 108 32.58 24.04 -1.30
N LEU A 109 32.19 24.85 -0.30
CA LEU A 109 32.28 24.48 1.11
C LEU A 109 31.14 23.55 1.55
N GLN A 110 29.98 23.56 0.87
CA GLN A 110 28.88 22.71 1.24
C GLN A 110 29.17 21.21 1.08
N HIS A 111 30.13 20.85 0.20
CA HIS A 111 30.53 19.44 0.07
C HIS A 111 31.11 18.84 1.36
N PHE A 112 31.63 19.69 2.27
CA PHE A 112 32.12 19.24 3.58
C PHE A 112 31.02 19.03 4.62
N VAL A 113 29.80 19.48 4.34
CA VAL A 113 28.61 19.24 5.19
C VAL A 113 27.63 18.24 4.56
N GLN A 114 27.85 17.91 3.30
CA GLN A 114 27.17 16.86 2.60
C GLN A 114 27.80 15.52 2.99
N GLY A 115 27.02 14.57 3.48
CA GLY A 115 27.48 13.17 3.58
C GLY A 115 27.55 12.52 2.20
N HIS A 116 27.85 11.23 2.16
CA HIS A 116 27.71 10.44 0.94
C HIS A 116 26.26 10.49 0.44
N ASN A 117 26.07 10.42 -0.86
CA ASN A 117 24.74 10.31 -1.44
C ASN A 117 24.09 9.03 -0.92
N SER A 118 22.78 9.11 -0.63
CA SER A 118 22.01 7.91 -0.36
C SER A 118 22.03 7.01 -1.58
N GLU A 119 22.06 5.72 -1.34
CA GLU A 119 21.92 4.72 -2.37
C GLU A 119 20.55 4.80 -3.07
N PHE A 120 20.32 4.01 -4.10
CA PHE A 120 19.17 4.13 -4.98
C PHE A 120 18.06 3.12 -4.59
N TYR A 121 16.82 3.60 -4.56
CA TYR A 121 15.64 2.77 -4.45
C TYR A 121 15.57 1.74 -5.59
N GLN A 122 15.11 0.52 -5.27
CA GLN A 122 14.97 -0.56 -6.24
C GLN A 122 13.53 -1.12 -6.24
N PRO A 123 12.95 -1.41 -7.43
CA PRO A 123 11.66 -2.07 -7.52
C PRO A 123 11.77 -3.53 -7.09
N LEU A 124 10.91 -4.00 -6.19
CA LEU A 124 10.97 -5.37 -5.70
C LEU A 124 10.64 -6.39 -6.79
N GLY A 125 9.57 -6.17 -7.54
CA GLY A 125 9.16 -7.10 -8.57
C GLY A 125 7.77 -6.84 -9.13
N LEU A 126 7.34 -7.78 -9.96
CA LEU A 126 6.07 -7.76 -10.66
C LEU A 126 5.41 -9.13 -10.56
N ILE A 127 4.18 -9.18 -10.02
CA ILE A 127 3.29 -10.31 -10.16
C ILE A 127 2.45 -10.09 -11.42
N GLN A 128 2.41 -11.09 -12.30
CA GLN A 128 1.49 -11.13 -13.43
C GLN A 128 0.50 -12.26 -13.25
N ILE A 129 -0.79 -11.95 -13.42
CA ILE A 129 -1.87 -12.93 -13.40
C ILE A 129 -2.47 -12.94 -14.81
N LYS A 130 -2.21 -14.02 -15.55
CA LYS A 130 -2.71 -14.23 -16.90
C LYS A 130 -3.93 -15.13 -16.84
N ASP A 131 -5.08 -14.64 -17.28
CA ASP A 131 -6.32 -15.42 -17.41
C ASP A 131 -6.39 -16.07 -18.78
N PHE A 132 -6.66 -17.36 -18.84
CA PHE A 132 -6.82 -18.12 -20.08
C PHE A 132 -8.26 -18.28 -20.53
N ASN A 133 -9.22 -17.75 -19.77
CA ASN A 133 -10.61 -17.76 -20.19
C ASN A 133 -10.81 -16.85 -21.40
N GLN A 134 -11.49 -17.36 -22.41
CA GLN A 134 -11.81 -16.64 -23.63
C GLN A 134 -13.23 -16.04 -23.56
N GLY A 135 -13.46 -15.00 -24.31
CA GLY A 135 -14.76 -14.35 -24.45
C GLY A 135 -14.72 -12.86 -24.12
N GLU A 136 -15.73 -12.17 -24.58
CA GLU A 136 -15.89 -10.72 -24.39
C GLU A 136 -16.11 -10.37 -22.92
N ILE A 137 -15.46 -9.29 -22.48
CA ILE A 137 -15.58 -8.73 -21.14
C ILE A 137 -16.67 -7.66 -21.14
N SER A 138 -17.56 -7.74 -20.16
CA SER A 138 -18.59 -6.74 -19.91
C SER A 138 -18.68 -6.40 -18.43
N ASN A 139 -19.36 -5.28 -18.12
CA ASN A 139 -19.56 -4.81 -16.74
C ASN A 139 -18.26 -4.73 -15.93
N TYR A 140 -17.19 -4.28 -16.59
CA TYR A 140 -15.92 -4.10 -15.90
C TYR A 140 -16.01 -2.94 -14.91
N HIS A 141 -15.49 -3.17 -13.70
CA HIS A 141 -15.40 -2.18 -12.65
C HIS A 141 -14.20 -2.46 -11.75
N ARG A 142 -13.36 -1.47 -11.53
CA ARG A 142 -12.30 -1.53 -10.52
C ARG A 142 -12.43 -0.38 -9.54
N GLN A 143 -12.11 -0.63 -8.28
CA GLN A 143 -12.19 0.37 -7.24
C GLN A 143 -11.17 0.16 -6.13
N LEU A 144 -10.78 1.25 -5.48
CA LEU A 144 -10.09 1.28 -4.21
C LEU A 144 -11.03 1.89 -3.17
N SER A 145 -11.41 1.11 -2.17
CA SER A 145 -12.10 1.61 -0.99
C SER A 145 -11.07 2.12 0.01
N LEU A 146 -11.08 3.41 0.31
CA LEU A 146 -10.19 4.02 1.30
C LEU A 146 -10.60 3.63 2.73
N ASP A 147 -11.89 3.35 2.94
CA ASP A 147 -12.40 2.95 4.26
C ASP A 147 -11.92 1.55 4.68
N SER A 148 -11.76 0.63 3.71
CA SER A 148 -11.35 -0.75 3.94
C SER A 148 -9.93 -1.06 3.45
N SER A 149 -9.26 -0.11 2.77
CA SER A 149 -7.95 -0.30 2.14
C SER A 149 -7.92 -1.51 1.20
N LEU A 150 -9.03 -1.73 0.48
CA LEU A 150 -9.25 -2.87 -0.40
C LEU A 150 -9.36 -2.41 -1.85
N VAL A 151 -8.52 -2.97 -2.72
CA VAL A 151 -8.73 -2.90 -4.16
C VAL A 151 -9.59 -4.07 -4.59
N SER A 152 -10.62 -3.81 -5.37
CA SER A 152 -11.46 -4.85 -5.97
C SER A 152 -11.71 -4.57 -7.45
N ILE A 153 -11.64 -5.63 -8.24
CA ILE A 153 -11.93 -5.63 -9.65
C ILE A 153 -13.04 -6.65 -9.90
N SER A 154 -14.03 -6.29 -10.70
CA SER A 154 -15.09 -7.20 -11.12
C SER A 154 -15.40 -7.03 -12.60
N PHE A 155 -15.69 -8.14 -13.26
CA PHE A 155 -16.12 -8.16 -14.65
C PHE A 155 -16.95 -9.40 -14.93
N VAL A 156 -17.67 -9.40 -16.04
CA VAL A 156 -18.45 -10.54 -16.51
C VAL A 156 -17.85 -11.06 -17.81
N ARG A 157 -17.64 -12.35 -17.89
CA ARG A 157 -17.23 -13.08 -19.10
C ARG A 157 -18.08 -14.34 -19.23
N ASN A 158 -18.70 -14.57 -20.37
CA ASN A 158 -19.55 -15.75 -20.63
C ASN A 158 -20.62 -15.97 -19.53
N LYS A 159 -21.26 -14.91 -19.06
CA LYS A 159 -22.27 -14.93 -17.97
C LYS A 159 -21.71 -15.35 -16.60
N VAL A 160 -20.41 -15.45 -16.44
CA VAL A 160 -19.72 -15.70 -15.16
C VAL A 160 -19.14 -14.38 -14.65
N THR A 161 -19.45 -14.03 -13.42
CA THR A 161 -18.83 -12.88 -12.76
C THR A 161 -17.51 -13.32 -12.13
N PHE A 162 -16.43 -12.64 -12.50
CA PHE A 162 -15.11 -12.78 -11.90
C PHE A 162 -14.86 -11.62 -10.95
N LYS A 163 -14.16 -11.89 -9.86
CA LYS A 163 -13.75 -10.88 -8.89
C LYS A 163 -12.33 -11.14 -8.44
N LYS A 164 -11.51 -10.08 -8.45
CA LYS A 164 -10.16 -10.05 -7.90
C LYS A 164 -10.13 -9.05 -6.75
N GLU A 165 -9.51 -9.38 -5.64
CA GLU A 165 -9.42 -8.54 -4.45
C GLU A 165 -7.97 -8.53 -3.96
N TYR A 166 -7.49 -7.35 -3.57
CA TYR A 166 -6.11 -7.12 -3.17
C TYR A 166 -6.08 -6.24 -1.92
N PHE A 167 -5.32 -6.65 -0.93
CA PHE A 167 -5.05 -5.83 0.25
C PHE A 167 -3.68 -6.13 0.85
N ALA A 168 -3.13 -5.17 1.59
CA ALA A 168 -1.87 -5.33 2.30
C ALA A 168 -2.14 -5.42 3.80
N SER A 169 -1.81 -6.57 4.40
CA SER A 169 -1.96 -6.81 5.84
C SER A 169 -0.73 -6.30 6.59
N HIS A 170 -0.94 -5.42 7.57
CA HIS A 170 0.14 -4.94 8.44
C HIS A 170 0.56 -5.99 9.48
N PRO A 171 -0.38 -6.65 10.21
CA PRO A 171 0.02 -7.65 11.21
C PRO A 171 0.68 -8.89 10.60
N ASP A 172 0.22 -9.34 9.43
CA ASP A 172 0.76 -10.52 8.75
C ASP A 172 1.96 -10.21 7.87
N LYS A 173 2.26 -8.91 7.64
CA LYS A 173 3.38 -8.43 6.79
C LYS A 173 3.36 -9.02 5.38
N MET A 174 2.17 -9.10 4.80
CA MET A 174 1.97 -9.68 3.47
C MET A 174 0.99 -8.87 2.62
N ILE A 175 1.02 -9.10 1.32
CA ILE A 175 -0.01 -8.70 0.38
C ILE A 175 -0.85 -9.94 0.06
N ALA A 176 -2.17 -9.83 0.19
CA ALA A 176 -3.10 -10.91 -0.10
C ALA A 176 -3.85 -10.62 -1.40
N ILE A 177 -3.95 -11.64 -2.24
CA ILE A 177 -4.68 -11.62 -3.51
C ILE A 177 -5.72 -12.72 -3.48
N ARG A 178 -6.99 -12.38 -3.75
CA ARG A 178 -8.07 -13.35 -3.84
C ARG A 178 -8.71 -13.30 -5.21
N LEU A 179 -8.70 -14.43 -5.90
CA LEU A 179 -9.42 -14.63 -7.15
C LEU A 179 -10.68 -15.44 -6.88
N SER A 180 -11.82 -14.99 -7.38
CA SER A 180 -13.08 -15.70 -7.23
C SER A 180 -13.95 -15.58 -8.50
N ALA A 181 -14.85 -16.54 -8.67
CA ALA A 181 -15.80 -16.57 -9.78
C ALA A 181 -17.17 -17.07 -9.30
N SER A 182 -18.24 -16.57 -9.91
CA SER A 182 -19.62 -16.98 -9.58
C SER A 182 -19.94 -18.42 -9.94
N LYS A 183 -19.11 -19.07 -10.79
CA LYS A 183 -19.23 -20.47 -11.17
C LYS A 183 -17.97 -21.22 -10.75
N LYS A 184 -18.14 -22.34 -10.04
CA LYS A 184 -17.04 -23.19 -9.59
C LYS A 184 -16.27 -23.78 -10.78
N GLY A 185 -14.92 -23.83 -10.66
CA GLY A 185 -14.05 -24.45 -11.67
C GLY A 185 -13.80 -23.60 -12.91
N THR A 186 -14.13 -22.30 -12.88
CA THR A 186 -13.90 -21.39 -14.02
C THR A 186 -12.66 -20.52 -13.88
N ILE A 187 -12.00 -20.51 -12.72
CA ILE A 187 -10.71 -19.83 -12.59
C ILE A 187 -9.66 -20.67 -13.31
N ASN A 188 -9.08 -20.10 -14.36
CA ASN A 188 -8.06 -20.73 -15.19
C ASN A 188 -6.97 -19.69 -15.47
N SER A 189 -6.02 -19.58 -14.55
CA SER A 189 -5.01 -18.51 -14.59
C SER A 189 -3.63 -19.07 -14.31
N ASP A 190 -2.63 -18.45 -14.92
CA ASP A 190 -1.23 -18.61 -14.57
C ASP A 190 -0.76 -17.38 -13.76
N ILE A 191 0.09 -17.63 -12.78
CA ILE A 191 0.63 -16.58 -11.92
C ILE A 191 2.15 -16.67 -11.99
N SER A 192 2.79 -15.58 -12.38
CA SER A 192 4.23 -15.47 -12.47
C SER A 192 4.77 -14.35 -11.61
N LEU A 193 6.02 -14.49 -11.17
CA LEU A 193 6.75 -13.51 -10.39
C LEU A 193 8.08 -13.21 -11.10
N THR A 194 8.36 -11.93 -11.33
CA THR A 194 9.58 -11.47 -11.99
C THR A 194 10.06 -10.14 -11.38
N SER A 195 11.24 -9.68 -11.75
CA SER A 195 11.78 -8.38 -11.34
C SER A 195 12.63 -7.76 -12.45
N LEU A 196 12.78 -6.44 -12.41
CA LEU A 196 13.71 -5.70 -13.29
C LEU A 196 15.16 -5.77 -12.80
N ILE A 197 15.37 -6.09 -11.52
CA ILE A 197 16.70 -6.26 -10.94
C ILE A 197 17.13 -7.74 -11.01
N PRO A 198 18.45 -8.04 -10.92
CA PRO A 198 18.95 -9.41 -10.99
C PRO A 198 18.26 -10.34 -10.00
N HIS A 199 17.70 -11.43 -10.50
CA HIS A 199 16.93 -12.36 -9.68
C HIS A 199 16.96 -13.78 -10.21
N GLN A 200 16.60 -14.73 -9.35
CA GLN A 200 16.32 -16.12 -9.68
C GLN A 200 14.96 -16.49 -9.11
N VAL A 201 14.16 -17.22 -9.88
CA VAL A 201 12.86 -17.73 -9.41
C VAL A 201 12.92 -19.24 -9.33
N LYS A 202 12.56 -19.77 -8.16
CA LYS A 202 12.33 -21.21 -7.94
C LYS A 202 10.84 -21.41 -7.76
N ALA A 203 10.20 -22.02 -8.73
CA ALA A 203 8.77 -22.28 -8.73
C ALA A 203 8.45 -23.72 -8.34
N SER A 204 7.38 -23.91 -7.59
CA SER A 204 6.72 -25.17 -7.28
C SER A 204 5.22 -25.03 -7.54
N GLN A 205 4.45 -26.10 -7.40
CA GLN A 205 2.99 -26.05 -7.57
C GLN A 205 2.27 -25.14 -6.54
N LYS A 206 2.92 -24.80 -5.44
CA LYS A 206 2.29 -24.07 -4.32
C LYS A 206 3.03 -22.80 -3.94
N GLN A 207 4.18 -22.53 -4.52
CA GLN A 207 5.04 -21.45 -4.08
C GLN A 207 6.03 -21.03 -5.14
N HIS A 208 6.19 -19.75 -5.33
CA HIS A 208 7.27 -19.14 -6.10
C HIS A 208 8.18 -18.36 -5.15
N ASN A 209 9.46 -18.70 -5.16
CA ASN A 209 10.48 -17.98 -4.40
C ASN A 209 11.35 -17.19 -5.38
N MET A 210 11.30 -15.88 -5.28
CA MET A 210 12.20 -15.00 -6.03
C MET A 210 13.26 -14.46 -5.06
N SER A 211 14.52 -14.60 -5.42
CA SER A 211 15.63 -14.07 -4.64
C SER A 211 16.67 -13.44 -5.54
N GLY A 212 17.38 -12.46 -5.02
CA GLY A 212 18.42 -11.76 -5.73
C GLY A 212 19.24 -10.86 -4.82
N HIS A 213 20.08 -10.06 -5.43
CA HIS A 213 20.86 -9.06 -4.74
C HIS A 213 21.05 -7.84 -5.63
N VAL A 214 21.19 -6.68 -5.01
CA VAL A 214 21.47 -5.41 -5.69
C VAL A 214 22.78 -4.86 -5.20
N LEU A 215 23.67 -4.58 -6.15
CA LEU A 215 24.98 -3.99 -5.85
C LEU A 215 24.83 -2.48 -5.65
N GLY A 216 25.47 -1.94 -4.62
CA GLY A 216 25.71 -0.52 -4.44
C GLY A 216 27.03 -0.08 -5.10
N ASP A 217 27.27 1.21 -5.11
CA ASP A 217 28.45 1.82 -5.76
C ASP A 217 29.79 1.32 -5.18
N GLU A 218 29.81 0.93 -3.90
CA GLU A 218 30.99 0.41 -3.22
C GLU A 218 31.13 -1.12 -3.24
N GLY A 219 30.34 -1.81 -4.06
CA GLY A 219 30.33 -3.28 -4.15
C GLY A 219 29.58 -4.00 -3.03
N ASN A 220 29.01 -3.25 -2.08
CA ASN A 220 28.12 -3.79 -1.07
C ASN A 220 26.78 -4.19 -1.70
N SER A 221 26.11 -5.21 -1.16
CA SER A 221 24.86 -5.67 -1.74
C SER A 221 23.80 -5.95 -0.68
N ILE A 222 22.56 -5.59 -1.01
CA ILE A 222 21.38 -6.02 -0.26
C ILE A 222 20.81 -7.27 -0.92
N HIS A 223 20.62 -8.32 -0.14
CA HIS A 223 19.96 -9.53 -0.57
C HIS A 223 18.47 -9.42 -0.26
N TYR A 224 17.63 -9.87 -1.20
CA TYR A 224 16.20 -9.88 -1.05
C TYR A 224 15.61 -11.25 -1.39
N CYS A 225 14.47 -11.55 -0.78
CA CYS A 225 13.67 -12.73 -1.08
C CYS A 225 12.19 -12.36 -1.02
N SER A 226 11.45 -12.72 -2.05
CA SER A 226 10.00 -12.60 -2.12
C SER A 226 9.39 -13.98 -2.31
N ILE A 227 8.29 -14.25 -1.59
CA ILE A 227 7.58 -15.52 -1.62
C ILE A 227 6.15 -15.24 -2.07
N LEU A 228 5.70 -15.93 -3.11
CA LEU A 228 4.34 -15.90 -3.63
C LEU A 228 3.71 -17.29 -3.48
#